data_52a634d604106909475ed2be76ba9d69
#
_entry.id   52a634d604106909475ed2be76ba9d69
#
_cell.length_a   1.000
_cell.length_b   1.000
_cell.length_c   1.000
_cell.angle_alpha   90.00
_cell.angle_beta   90.00
_cell.angle_gamma   90.00
#
_symmetry.space_group_name_H-M   'P 1'
#
loop_
_entity.id
_entity.type
_entity.pdbx_description
1 polymer ?
#
loop_
_entity_poly.entity_id
_entity_poly.type
_entity_poly.pdbx_seq_one_letter_code
_entity_poly.pdbx_strand_id
1 'polypeptide(L)'
;MSASIASNSIHLGLHGTFRASDGTGAEILNLSRRGQAILAILSQQPNLKIERTTLADLLWSDRGPDQARASLRQELSVLRKRLPDGLLMSDRQCVSLQAGAVSVGPVTDGQFLQGFDIASEGFEDWLRAHRTSDQGKQVPDSAKFFARPTVLLFGFEAMSSGEHDAMIASGLADDLRTTLSYWRWFPVIGPEAISWKTAQETDLRAVAGELDAAYAVTGSLRRVGNEIRINVGLVDTATGRTVWAE
;
A
#
# COMPACT_ATOMS: atom_id res chain seq x y z
N MET A 1 8.00 -21.61 -18.91
CA MET A 1 8.55 -20.25 -18.78
C MET A 1 8.43 -19.66 -17.36
N SER A 2 8.18 -20.48 -16.32
CA SER A 2 7.97 -20.00 -14.93
C SER A 2 9.23 -19.95 -14.04
N ALA A 3 10.34 -20.50 -14.45
CA ALA A 3 11.57 -20.58 -13.64
C ALA A 3 12.41 -19.28 -13.64
N SER A 4 12.20 -18.37 -14.60
CA SER A 4 13.02 -17.15 -14.75
C SER A 4 12.60 -15.98 -13.85
N ILE A 5 11.38 -16.01 -13.27
CA ILE A 5 10.87 -14.92 -12.43
C ILE A 5 11.34 -15.07 -10.98
N ALA A 6 11.50 -16.30 -10.50
CA ALA A 6 11.95 -16.58 -9.13
C ALA A 6 13.40 -16.12 -8.86
N SER A 7 14.25 -16.11 -9.89
CA SER A 7 15.68 -15.74 -9.78
C SER A 7 15.94 -14.25 -9.62
N ASN A 8 14.94 -13.39 -9.90
CA ASN A 8 15.11 -11.93 -9.96
C ASN A 8 14.29 -11.18 -8.89
N SER A 9 13.88 -11.87 -7.84
CA SER A 9 13.12 -11.29 -6.74
C SER A 9 13.94 -11.20 -5.45
N ILE A 10 13.53 -10.31 -4.53
CA ILE A 10 14.07 -10.24 -3.17
C ILE A 10 12.95 -10.32 -2.14
N HIS A 11 13.33 -10.85 -0.99
CA HIS A 11 12.50 -10.87 0.20
C HIS A 11 13.15 -10.03 1.29
N LEU A 12 12.42 -9.06 1.87
CA LEU A 12 12.89 -8.15 2.91
C LEU A 12 12.22 -8.46 4.24
N GLY A 13 13.00 -8.71 5.28
CA GLY A 13 12.55 -8.74 6.67
C GLY A 13 12.82 -7.38 7.32
N LEU A 14 11.75 -6.65 7.68
CA LEU A 14 11.84 -5.30 8.23
C LEU A 14 11.50 -5.25 9.73
N HIS A 15 10.86 -6.28 10.27
CA HIS A 15 10.59 -6.41 11.70
C HIS A 15 11.67 -7.25 12.38
N GLY A 16 12.19 -6.76 13.49
CA GLY A 16 13.43 -7.24 14.07
C GLY A 16 14.65 -6.66 13.33
N THR A 17 15.75 -7.41 13.31
CA THR A 17 16.96 -7.04 12.57
C THR A 17 16.68 -7.11 11.06
N PHE A 18 17.09 -6.07 10.31
CA PHE A 18 16.96 -6.06 8.85
C PHE A 18 17.58 -7.32 8.22
N ARG A 19 16.84 -7.94 7.33
CA ARG A 19 17.30 -9.09 6.51
C ARG A 19 16.89 -8.88 5.06
N ALA A 20 17.72 -9.35 4.14
CA ALA A 20 17.40 -9.40 2.73
C ALA A 20 17.87 -10.74 2.16
N SER A 21 17.00 -11.43 1.44
CA SER A 21 17.31 -12.66 0.71
C SER A 21 16.86 -12.56 -0.73
N ASP A 22 17.51 -13.29 -1.61
CA ASP A 22 17.10 -13.40 -3.01
C ASP A 22 15.92 -14.38 -3.16
N GLY A 23 15.40 -14.51 -4.38
CA GLY A 23 14.27 -15.38 -4.69
C GLY A 23 14.55 -16.88 -4.49
N THR A 24 15.81 -17.28 -4.24
CA THR A 24 16.19 -18.65 -3.86
C THR A 24 16.20 -18.84 -2.34
N GLY A 25 16.06 -17.76 -1.56
CA GLY A 25 16.18 -17.75 -0.12
C GLY A 25 17.61 -17.54 0.41
N ALA A 26 18.58 -17.33 -0.48
CA ALA A 26 19.96 -17.04 -0.08
C ALA A 26 20.06 -15.59 0.44
N GLU A 27 20.72 -15.40 1.58
CA GLU A 27 20.88 -14.09 2.19
C GLU A 27 21.78 -13.18 1.36
N ILE A 28 21.31 -11.95 1.10
CA ILE A 28 22.10 -10.92 0.42
C ILE A 28 23.03 -10.26 1.42
N LEU A 29 24.25 -10.72 1.44
CA LEU A 29 25.27 -10.26 2.38
C LEU A 29 25.96 -8.97 1.91
N ASN A 30 26.63 -8.30 2.87
CA ASN A 30 27.47 -7.11 2.62
C ASN A 30 26.74 -5.90 2.03
N LEU A 31 25.47 -5.73 2.40
CA LEU A 31 24.77 -4.48 2.19
C LEU A 31 25.24 -3.44 3.24
N SER A 32 25.60 -2.23 2.79
CA SER A 32 25.89 -1.14 3.70
C SER A 32 24.62 -0.76 4.49
N ARG A 33 24.77 -0.13 5.65
CA ARG A 33 23.62 0.37 6.43
C ARG A 33 22.73 1.31 5.59
N ARG A 34 23.34 2.18 4.76
CA ARG A 34 22.58 3.06 3.87
C ARG A 34 21.91 2.30 2.72
N GLY A 35 22.55 1.27 2.18
CA GLY A 35 21.93 0.37 1.20
C GLY A 35 20.70 -0.37 1.75
N GLN A 36 20.81 -0.86 2.98
CA GLN A 36 19.67 -1.48 3.71
C GLN A 36 18.54 -0.45 3.92
N ALA A 37 18.87 0.78 4.33
CA ALA A 37 17.90 1.85 4.50
C ALA A 37 17.20 2.22 3.19
N ILE A 38 17.91 2.26 2.07
CA ILE A 38 17.33 2.50 0.74
C ILE A 38 16.28 1.43 0.41
N LEU A 39 16.59 0.16 0.63
CA LEU A 39 15.65 -0.94 0.41
C LEU A 39 14.44 -0.85 1.33
N ALA A 40 14.65 -0.56 2.61
CA ALA A 40 13.58 -0.38 3.56
C ALA A 40 12.67 0.80 3.18
N ILE A 41 13.23 1.97 2.88
CA ILE A 41 12.47 3.16 2.47
C ILE A 41 11.67 2.86 1.20
N LEU A 42 12.30 2.32 0.16
CA LEU A 42 11.64 2.01 -1.11
C LEU A 42 10.50 1.01 -0.94
N SER A 43 10.67 0.00 -0.11
CA SER A 43 9.64 -1.02 0.13
C SER A 43 8.41 -0.47 0.86
N GLN A 44 8.54 0.66 1.56
CA GLN A 44 7.43 1.35 2.24
C GLN A 44 6.79 2.45 1.38
N GLN A 45 7.35 2.73 0.19
CA GLN A 45 6.79 3.75 -0.70
C GLN A 45 5.68 3.20 -1.59
N PRO A 46 4.65 4.00 -1.89
CA PRO A 46 3.69 3.69 -2.94
C PRO A 46 4.43 3.40 -4.26
N ASN A 47 4.04 2.33 -4.95
CA ASN A 47 4.67 1.89 -6.20
C ASN A 47 6.18 1.62 -6.11
N LEU A 48 6.73 1.40 -4.90
CA LEU A 48 8.15 1.13 -4.65
C LEU A 48 9.07 2.20 -5.26
N LYS A 49 8.65 3.47 -5.27
CA LYS A 49 9.32 4.58 -5.98
C LYS A 49 9.40 5.82 -5.10
N ILE A 50 10.55 6.50 -5.12
CA ILE A 50 10.80 7.76 -4.40
C ILE A 50 11.64 8.70 -5.25
N GLU A 51 11.51 10.02 -5.04
CA GLU A 51 12.36 11.02 -5.66
C GLU A 51 13.79 10.95 -5.10
N ARG A 52 14.78 11.13 -5.97
CA ARG A 52 16.21 11.09 -5.59
C ARG A 52 16.59 12.17 -4.59
N THR A 53 16.01 13.35 -4.69
CA THR A 53 16.20 14.46 -3.75
C THR A 53 15.70 14.06 -2.38
N THR A 54 14.48 13.61 -2.27
CA THR A 54 13.88 13.15 -1.01
C THR A 54 14.70 12.02 -0.38
N LEU A 55 15.11 11.04 -1.17
CA LEU A 55 15.92 9.92 -0.68
C LEU A 55 17.31 10.37 -0.21
N ALA A 56 17.93 11.33 -0.91
CA ALA A 56 19.20 11.90 -0.53
C ALA A 56 19.10 12.70 0.78
N ASP A 57 18.05 13.52 0.93
CA ASP A 57 17.80 14.31 2.12
C ASP A 57 17.51 13.44 3.34
N LEU A 58 16.78 12.34 3.16
CA LEU A 58 16.53 11.37 4.24
C LEU A 58 17.83 10.71 4.75
N LEU A 59 18.72 10.33 3.84
CA LEU A 59 19.89 9.50 4.20
C LEU A 59 21.19 10.29 4.45
N TRP A 60 21.24 11.55 4.06
CA TRP A 60 22.40 12.43 4.19
C TRP A 60 21.96 13.86 4.56
N SER A 61 21.04 13.99 5.51
CA SER A 61 20.55 15.29 6.01
C SER A 61 21.64 16.17 6.63
N ASP A 62 22.77 15.56 7.02
CA ASP A 62 23.96 16.21 7.55
C ASP A 62 24.86 16.85 6.47
N ARG A 63 24.55 16.64 5.18
CA ARG A 63 25.40 17.07 4.06
C ARG A 63 24.70 18.10 3.17
N GLY A 64 25.51 18.91 2.51
CA GLY A 64 24.99 19.80 1.47
C GLY A 64 24.39 19.00 0.28
N PRO A 65 23.43 19.60 -0.46
CA PRO A 65 22.64 18.91 -1.49
C PRO A 65 23.47 18.18 -2.55
N ASP A 66 24.59 18.75 -2.98
CA ASP A 66 25.45 18.16 -4.00
C ASP A 66 26.23 16.95 -3.47
N GLN A 67 26.70 17.02 -2.22
CA GLN A 67 27.35 15.90 -1.56
C GLN A 67 26.38 14.76 -1.28
N ALA A 68 25.17 15.06 -0.83
CA ALA A 68 24.12 14.06 -0.62
C ALA A 68 23.77 13.33 -1.93
N ARG A 69 23.60 14.07 -3.03
CA ARG A 69 23.35 13.49 -4.37
C ARG A 69 24.51 12.63 -4.87
N ALA A 70 25.77 13.06 -4.64
CA ALA A 70 26.94 12.28 -5.01
C ALA A 70 27.02 10.98 -4.19
N SER A 71 26.77 11.06 -2.89
CA SER A 71 26.75 9.92 -1.98
C SER A 71 25.65 8.92 -2.36
N LEU A 72 24.43 9.40 -2.66
CA LEU A 72 23.33 8.56 -3.14
C LEU A 72 23.72 7.83 -4.45
N ARG A 73 24.35 8.53 -5.40
CA ARG A 73 24.78 7.93 -6.67
C ARG A 73 25.76 6.80 -6.44
N GLN A 74 26.73 7.00 -5.56
CA GLN A 74 27.72 5.97 -5.21
C GLN A 74 27.04 4.77 -4.54
N GLU A 75 26.17 5.01 -3.57
CA GLU A 75 25.45 3.95 -2.85
C GLU A 75 24.57 3.11 -3.78
N LEU A 76 23.80 3.75 -4.67
CA LEU A 76 22.99 3.06 -5.67
C LEU A 76 23.84 2.22 -6.64
N SER A 77 25.05 2.68 -6.98
CA SER A 77 25.98 1.90 -7.81
C SER A 77 26.48 0.64 -7.10
N VAL A 78 26.79 0.74 -5.81
CA VAL A 78 27.20 -0.41 -4.99
C VAL A 78 26.03 -1.37 -4.79
N LEU A 79 24.85 -0.83 -4.48
CA LEU A 79 23.66 -1.61 -4.22
C LEU A 79 23.24 -2.44 -5.45
N ARG A 80 23.30 -1.86 -6.66
CA ARG A 80 23.01 -2.59 -7.91
C ARG A 80 23.90 -3.81 -8.15
N LYS A 81 25.16 -3.77 -7.71
CA LYS A 81 26.08 -4.90 -7.86
C LYS A 81 25.79 -6.05 -6.90
N ARG A 82 24.95 -5.81 -5.88
CA ARG A 82 24.59 -6.78 -4.85
C ARG A 82 23.20 -7.37 -5.04
N LEU A 83 22.36 -6.65 -5.76
CA LEU A 83 20.97 -7.04 -6.02
C LEU A 83 20.87 -7.77 -7.38
N PRO A 84 19.84 -8.59 -7.56
CA PRO A 84 19.52 -9.15 -8.87
C PRO A 84 19.40 -8.08 -9.96
N ASP A 85 19.80 -8.44 -11.17
CA ASP A 85 19.80 -7.51 -12.31
C ASP A 85 18.40 -6.96 -12.59
N GLY A 86 18.31 -5.64 -12.82
CA GLY A 86 17.07 -4.97 -13.12
C GLY A 86 16.15 -4.71 -11.92
N LEU A 87 16.43 -5.25 -10.73
CA LEU A 87 15.61 -5.04 -9.54
C LEU A 87 15.61 -3.58 -9.08
N LEU A 88 16.78 -2.95 -9.03
CA LEU A 88 16.93 -1.54 -8.64
C LEU A 88 17.06 -0.66 -9.87
N MET A 89 16.02 0.08 -10.16
CA MET A 89 15.95 1.05 -11.26
C MET A 89 16.17 2.46 -10.76
N SER A 90 16.80 3.31 -11.54
CA SER A 90 16.81 4.75 -11.28
C SER A 90 16.99 5.53 -12.56
N ASP A 91 16.26 6.61 -12.67
CA ASP A 91 16.39 7.64 -13.69
C ASP A 91 16.99 8.94 -13.12
N ARG A 92 16.81 10.07 -13.80
CA ARG A 92 17.32 11.38 -13.36
C ARG A 92 16.58 11.91 -12.13
N GLN A 93 15.32 11.53 -11.94
CA GLN A 93 14.42 12.08 -10.93
C GLN A 93 14.14 11.11 -9.80
N CYS A 94 14.01 9.82 -10.10
CA CYS A 94 13.51 8.83 -9.15
C CYS A 94 14.43 7.61 -9.00
N VAL A 95 14.22 6.92 -7.89
CA VAL A 95 14.72 5.57 -7.62
C VAL A 95 13.53 4.67 -7.36
N SER A 96 13.53 3.45 -7.89
CA SER A 96 12.45 2.49 -7.71
C SER A 96 12.95 1.05 -7.67
N LEU A 97 12.16 0.19 -7.08
CA LEU A 97 12.32 -1.26 -7.19
C LEU A 97 11.33 -1.81 -8.22
N GLN A 98 11.69 -2.89 -8.87
CA GLN A 98 10.82 -3.54 -9.86
C GLN A 98 9.56 -4.06 -9.18
N ALA A 99 8.40 -3.62 -9.66
CA ALA A 99 7.12 -4.07 -9.14
C ALA A 99 6.95 -5.59 -9.32
N GLY A 100 6.45 -6.27 -8.27
CA GLY A 100 6.28 -7.73 -8.27
C GLY A 100 7.54 -8.54 -8.00
N ALA A 101 8.72 -7.91 -7.97
CA ALA A 101 9.99 -8.57 -7.65
C ALA A 101 10.44 -8.36 -6.18
N VAL A 102 9.67 -7.64 -5.39
CA VAL A 102 9.97 -7.38 -3.98
C VAL A 102 8.83 -7.87 -3.12
N SER A 103 9.14 -8.69 -2.15
CA SER A 103 8.24 -9.10 -1.08
C SER A 103 8.78 -8.65 0.27
N VAL A 104 7.90 -8.21 1.15
CA VAL A 104 8.25 -7.83 2.53
C VAL A 104 7.73 -8.91 3.46
N GLY A 105 8.54 -9.36 4.39
CA GLY A 105 8.17 -10.38 5.37
C GLY A 105 7.04 -9.91 6.29
N PRO A 106 6.36 -10.84 6.97
CA PRO A 106 5.29 -10.52 7.89
C PRO A 106 5.79 -9.63 9.03
N VAL A 107 4.87 -8.86 9.59
CA VAL A 107 5.10 -8.16 10.87
C VAL A 107 5.29 -9.22 11.94
N THR A 108 6.45 -9.24 12.56
CA THR A 108 6.78 -10.14 13.68
C THR A 108 6.80 -9.33 14.99
N ASP A 109 6.95 -10.00 16.14
CA ASP A 109 7.01 -9.34 17.46
C ASP A 109 8.20 -8.38 17.64
N GLY A 110 9.10 -8.30 16.65
CA GLY A 110 10.22 -7.35 16.61
C GLY A 110 9.81 -5.96 16.19
N GLN A 111 10.46 -4.94 16.79
CA GLN A 111 10.27 -3.56 16.37
C GLN A 111 10.72 -3.37 14.92
N PHE A 112 10.04 -2.49 14.16
CA PHE A 112 10.43 -2.12 12.80
C PHE A 112 11.88 -1.62 12.77
N LEU A 113 12.72 -2.27 11.95
CA LEU A 113 14.16 -2.04 11.82
C LEU A 113 14.85 -1.97 13.21
N GLN A 114 14.68 -3.01 14.01
CA GLN A 114 15.24 -3.08 15.37
C GLN A 114 16.77 -2.96 15.35
N GLY A 115 17.30 -2.06 16.19
CA GLY A 115 18.75 -1.84 16.26
C GLY A 115 19.35 -1.20 15.00
N PHE A 116 18.50 -0.62 14.16
CA PHE A 116 18.95 0.06 12.95
C PHE A 116 19.27 1.52 13.27
N ASP A 117 20.46 1.93 12.90
CA ASP A 117 20.97 3.28 13.11
C ASP A 117 21.83 3.71 11.92
N ILE A 118 21.64 4.94 11.46
CA ILE A 118 22.50 5.66 10.53
C ILE A 118 22.59 7.13 10.98
N ALA A 119 23.75 7.72 10.89
CA ALA A 119 23.95 9.13 11.22
C ALA A 119 23.25 10.03 10.18
N SER A 120 21.93 10.21 10.33
CA SER A 120 21.10 11.10 9.52
C SER A 120 19.80 11.40 10.25
N GLU A 121 19.58 12.65 10.66
CA GLU A 121 18.38 13.08 11.37
C GLU A 121 17.10 12.81 10.57
N GLY A 122 17.14 13.07 9.25
CA GLY A 122 16.00 12.79 8.38
C GLY A 122 15.58 11.31 8.37
N PHE A 123 16.54 10.39 8.45
CA PHE A 123 16.25 8.97 8.55
C PHE A 123 15.71 8.59 9.94
N GLU A 124 16.25 9.15 10.99
CA GLU A 124 15.78 8.91 12.36
C GLU A 124 14.33 9.35 12.54
N ASP A 125 13.96 10.51 12.00
CA ASP A 125 12.58 11.01 12.02
C ASP A 125 11.65 10.12 11.21
N TRP A 126 12.07 9.69 10.02
CA TRP A 126 11.35 8.74 9.21
C TRP A 126 11.13 7.41 9.95
N LEU A 127 12.18 6.88 10.57
CA LEU A 127 12.14 5.64 11.33
C LEU A 127 11.22 5.74 12.54
N ARG A 128 11.28 6.86 13.27
CA ARG A 128 10.41 7.14 14.42
C ARG A 128 8.93 7.19 14.01
N ALA A 129 8.63 7.87 12.91
CA ALA A 129 7.27 7.95 12.38
C ALA A 129 6.72 6.55 12.04
N HIS A 130 7.53 5.68 11.40
CA HIS A 130 7.13 4.33 11.06
C HIS A 130 6.94 3.46 12.31
N ARG A 131 7.83 3.54 13.30
CA ARG A 131 7.69 2.82 14.57
C ARG A 131 6.47 3.25 15.37
N THR A 132 6.14 4.53 15.37
CA THR A 132 4.92 5.05 16.04
C THR A 132 3.66 4.56 15.35
N SER A 133 3.65 4.53 14.03
CA SER A 133 2.54 3.99 13.24
C SER A 133 2.35 2.48 13.46
N ASP A 134 3.44 1.75 13.68
CA ASP A 134 3.43 0.31 13.96
C ASP A 134 2.90 -0.03 15.36
N GLN A 135 3.21 0.80 16.36
CA GLN A 135 2.72 0.60 17.74
C GLN A 135 1.20 0.77 17.88
N GLY A 136 0.57 1.49 16.94
CA GLY A 136 -0.89 1.62 16.86
C GLY A 136 -1.59 0.45 16.15
N LYS A 137 -0.82 -0.38 15.48
CA LYS A 137 -1.32 -1.57 14.79
C LYS A 137 -1.19 -2.79 15.70
N GLN A 138 -2.20 -3.05 16.54
CA GLN A 138 -2.38 -4.40 17.08
C GLN A 138 -2.48 -5.37 15.89
N VAL A 139 -1.62 -6.41 15.93
CA VAL A 139 -1.47 -7.44 14.91
C VAL A 139 -2.84 -8.00 14.51
N PRO A 140 -3.38 -7.68 13.33
CA PRO A 140 -4.42 -8.51 12.77
C PRO A 140 -3.73 -9.66 12.04
N ASP A 141 -4.30 -10.83 12.17
CA ASP A 141 -3.96 -12.11 11.55
C ASP A 141 -3.07 -11.99 10.30
N SER A 142 -1.83 -12.48 10.42
CA SER A 142 -0.67 -12.20 9.55
C SER A 142 -0.82 -12.62 8.07
N ALA A 143 -1.90 -13.28 7.70
CA ALA A 143 -2.19 -13.66 6.32
C ALA A 143 -2.84 -12.53 5.49
N LYS A 144 -3.44 -11.52 6.13
CA LYS A 144 -4.18 -10.44 5.42
C LYS A 144 -3.33 -9.22 5.07
N PHE A 145 -2.09 -9.10 5.56
CA PHE A 145 -1.24 -7.92 5.37
C PHE A 145 -0.56 -7.83 4.00
N PHE A 146 -0.55 -8.89 3.23
CA PHE A 146 0.04 -8.91 1.87
C PHE A 146 -0.97 -8.65 0.75
N ALA A 147 -2.25 -8.67 1.06
CA ALA A 147 -3.27 -8.18 0.15
C ALA A 147 -3.38 -6.65 0.31
N ARG A 148 -3.19 -5.91 -0.77
CA ARG A 148 -3.61 -4.50 -0.83
C ARG A 148 -5.05 -4.47 -0.30
N PRO A 149 -5.42 -3.52 0.59
CA PRO A 149 -6.76 -3.50 1.14
C PRO A 149 -7.77 -3.46 -0.01
N THR A 150 -8.50 -4.52 -0.17
CA THR A 150 -9.55 -4.61 -1.19
C THR A 150 -10.73 -3.76 -0.74
N VAL A 151 -11.21 -2.89 -1.60
CA VAL A 151 -12.39 -2.06 -1.36
C VAL A 151 -13.57 -2.67 -2.10
N LEU A 152 -14.59 -3.02 -1.35
CA LEU A 152 -15.85 -3.51 -1.88
C LEU A 152 -16.79 -2.31 -2.07
N LEU A 153 -17.25 -2.08 -3.28
CA LEU A 153 -18.24 -1.08 -3.58
C LEU A 153 -19.63 -1.73 -3.56
N PHE A 154 -20.40 -1.47 -2.52
CA PHE A 154 -21.84 -1.73 -2.53
C PHE A 154 -22.50 -0.70 -3.45
N GLY A 155 -23.52 -1.11 -4.21
CA GLY A 155 -24.29 -0.17 -5.01
C GLY A 155 -24.90 0.95 -4.15
N PHE A 156 -25.25 2.06 -4.78
CA PHE A 156 -25.97 3.14 -4.11
C PHE A 156 -27.46 2.79 -4.01
N GLU A 157 -28.04 2.94 -2.82
CA GLU A 157 -29.45 2.70 -2.60
C GLU A 157 -30.25 3.95 -2.97
N ALA A 158 -31.22 3.82 -3.88
CA ALA A 158 -32.18 4.89 -4.16
C ALA A 158 -33.27 4.87 -3.08
N MET A 159 -33.28 5.88 -2.21
CA MET A 159 -34.26 6.02 -1.11
C MET A 159 -35.63 6.56 -1.59
N SER A 160 -35.73 6.92 -2.87
CA SER A 160 -36.96 7.38 -3.54
C SER A 160 -37.41 6.34 -4.57
N SER A 161 -38.71 6.16 -4.74
CA SER A 161 -39.33 5.10 -5.55
C SER A 161 -39.34 5.36 -7.08
N GLY A 162 -38.54 6.34 -7.57
CA GLY A 162 -38.49 6.66 -9.00
C GLY A 162 -37.47 5.79 -9.75
N GLU A 163 -37.88 5.16 -10.87
CA GLU A 163 -36.94 4.43 -11.75
C GLU A 163 -35.73 5.28 -12.16
N HIS A 164 -35.93 6.58 -12.36
CA HIS A 164 -34.87 7.51 -12.71
C HIS A 164 -33.82 7.64 -11.61
N ASP A 165 -34.22 7.64 -10.35
CA ASP A 165 -33.31 7.74 -9.20
C ASP A 165 -32.50 6.45 -9.03
N ALA A 166 -33.07 5.30 -9.35
CA ALA A 166 -32.35 4.03 -9.39
C ALA A 166 -31.28 4.00 -10.50
N MET A 167 -31.59 4.55 -11.68
CA MET A 167 -30.60 4.69 -12.77
C MET A 167 -29.45 5.64 -12.38
N ILE A 168 -29.74 6.75 -11.72
CA ILE A 168 -28.72 7.69 -11.23
C ILE A 168 -27.84 7.00 -10.18
N ALA A 169 -28.44 6.28 -9.23
CA ALA A 169 -27.70 5.54 -8.19
C ALA A 169 -26.76 4.50 -8.78
N SER A 170 -27.21 3.75 -9.80
CA SER A 170 -26.39 2.78 -10.52
C SER A 170 -25.24 3.45 -11.28
N GLY A 171 -25.51 4.51 -12.03
CA GLY A 171 -24.49 5.25 -12.77
C GLY A 171 -23.43 5.85 -11.85
N LEU A 172 -23.83 6.38 -10.70
CA LEU A 172 -22.92 6.93 -9.70
C LEU A 172 -21.99 5.85 -9.11
N ALA A 173 -22.51 4.65 -8.89
CA ALA A 173 -21.68 3.52 -8.43
C ALA A 173 -20.64 3.13 -9.49
N ASP A 174 -21.01 3.10 -10.77
CA ASP A 174 -20.10 2.79 -11.87
C ASP A 174 -19.03 3.88 -12.05
N ASP A 175 -19.39 5.14 -11.96
CA ASP A 175 -18.47 6.27 -12.02
C ASP A 175 -17.47 6.23 -10.85
N LEU A 176 -17.96 5.95 -9.65
CA LEU A 176 -17.12 5.82 -8.47
C LEU A 176 -16.16 4.62 -8.60
N ARG A 177 -16.65 3.47 -9.07
CA ARG A 177 -15.82 2.30 -9.35
C ARG A 177 -14.70 2.63 -10.35
N THR A 178 -15.05 3.29 -11.43
CA THR A 178 -14.10 3.70 -12.46
C THR A 178 -13.05 4.65 -11.88
N THR A 179 -13.47 5.66 -11.13
CA THR A 179 -12.59 6.63 -10.50
C THR A 179 -11.66 5.98 -9.49
N LEU A 180 -12.17 5.13 -8.62
CA LEU A 180 -11.35 4.41 -7.64
C LEU A 180 -10.36 3.44 -8.31
N SER A 181 -10.74 2.79 -9.39
CA SER A 181 -9.88 1.91 -10.17
C SER A 181 -8.72 2.63 -10.84
N TYR A 182 -8.87 3.92 -11.18
CA TYR A 182 -7.80 4.76 -11.71
C TYR A 182 -6.62 4.91 -10.75
N TRP A 183 -6.90 4.90 -9.46
CA TRP A 183 -5.88 5.12 -8.43
C TRP A 183 -4.93 3.93 -8.28
N ARG A 184 -5.26 2.73 -8.76
CA ARG A 184 -4.42 1.51 -8.76
C ARG A 184 -3.76 1.16 -7.41
N TRP A 185 -4.19 1.80 -6.33
CA TRP A 185 -3.58 1.64 -4.99
C TRP A 185 -4.16 0.45 -4.24
N PHE A 186 -5.39 0.11 -4.56
CA PHE A 186 -6.14 -1.00 -3.98
C PHE A 186 -7.05 -1.64 -5.02
N PRO A 187 -7.27 -2.96 -4.94
CA PRO A 187 -8.27 -3.64 -5.74
C PRO A 187 -9.67 -3.12 -5.40
N VAL A 188 -10.50 -2.89 -6.39
CA VAL A 188 -11.91 -2.50 -6.23
C VAL A 188 -12.78 -3.64 -6.75
N ILE A 189 -13.65 -4.16 -5.90
CA ILE A 189 -14.68 -5.12 -6.25
C ILE A 189 -15.97 -4.33 -6.50
N GLY A 190 -16.55 -4.46 -7.68
CA GLY A 190 -17.76 -3.76 -8.05
C GLY A 190 -19.02 -4.42 -7.52
N PRO A 191 -20.16 -3.71 -7.56
CA PRO A 191 -21.45 -4.22 -7.10
C PRO A 191 -21.96 -5.43 -7.89
N GLU A 192 -21.47 -5.66 -9.10
CA GLU A 192 -21.78 -6.82 -9.91
C GLU A 192 -21.30 -8.15 -9.30
N ALA A 193 -20.31 -8.12 -8.44
CA ALA A 193 -19.84 -9.29 -7.69
C ALA A 193 -20.81 -9.70 -6.57
N ILE A 194 -21.77 -8.84 -6.23
CA ILE A 194 -22.74 -9.03 -5.17
C ILE A 194 -24.12 -9.04 -5.81
N SER A 195 -24.86 -10.15 -5.64
CA SER A 195 -26.28 -10.14 -6.01
C SER A 195 -26.99 -9.08 -5.14
N TRP A 196 -27.63 -8.07 -5.75
CA TRP A 196 -28.32 -6.99 -5.04
C TRP A 196 -29.36 -7.48 -4.01
N LYS A 197 -29.98 -8.63 -4.23
CA LYS A 197 -30.86 -9.29 -3.26
C LYS A 197 -30.11 -9.73 -2.00
N THR A 198 -28.88 -10.17 -2.15
CA THR A 198 -28.04 -10.62 -1.04
C THR A 198 -27.56 -9.42 -0.21
N ALA A 199 -27.32 -8.26 -0.82
CA ALA A 199 -26.85 -7.07 -0.13
C ALA A 199 -27.89 -6.45 0.81
N GLN A 200 -29.19 -6.63 0.55
CA GLN A 200 -30.28 -6.12 1.42
C GLN A 200 -30.59 -7.04 2.61
N GLU A 201 -30.33 -8.33 2.48
CA GLU A 201 -30.67 -9.34 3.49
C GLU A 201 -29.46 -9.88 4.26
N THR A 202 -28.23 -9.59 3.81
CA THR A 202 -27.02 -10.20 4.36
C THR A 202 -26.18 -9.15 5.07
N ASP A 203 -25.63 -9.53 6.20
CA ASP A 203 -24.65 -8.71 6.96
C ASP A 203 -23.47 -8.33 6.02
N LEU A 204 -23.25 -7.02 5.88
CA LEU A 204 -22.16 -6.43 5.11
C LEU A 204 -20.81 -7.08 5.42
N ARG A 205 -20.63 -7.51 6.69
CA ARG A 205 -19.42 -8.21 7.14
C ARG A 205 -19.28 -9.59 6.54
N ALA A 206 -20.38 -10.32 6.41
CA ALA A 206 -20.37 -11.67 5.84
C ALA A 206 -19.94 -11.63 4.37
N VAL A 207 -20.55 -10.74 3.59
CA VAL A 207 -20.21 -10.55 2.15
C VAL A 207 -18.77 -10.05 1.98
N ALA A 208 -18.36 -9.07 2.77
CA ALA A 208 -17.01 -8.55 2.71
C ALA A 208 -15.97 -9.60 3.13
N GLY A 209 -16.31 -10.45 4.08
CA GLY A 209 -15.46 -11.57 4.52
C GLY A 209 -15.28 -12.64 3.43
N GLU A 210 -16.33 -13.00 2.69
CA GLU A 210 -16.26 -13.94 1.57
C GLU A 210 -15.39 -13.41 0.42
N LEU A 211 -15.41 -12.09 0.20
CA LEU A 211 -14.65 -11.42 -0.86
C LEU A 211 -13.27 -10.90 -0.40
N ASP A 212 -12.88 -11.18 0.84
CA ASP A 212 -11.63 -10.69 1.48
C ASP A 212 -11.44 -9.16 1.33
N ALA A 213 -12.53 -8.42 1.47
CA ALA A 213 -12.54 -6.98 1.35
C ALA A 213 -12.28 -6.32 2.73
N ALA A 214 -11.23 -5.50 2.82
CA ALA A 214 -10.87 -4.79 4.05
C ALA A 214 -11.80 -3.61 4.34
N TYR A 215 -12.29 -2.97 3.30
CA TYR A 215 -13.20 -1.83 3.39
C TYR A 215 -14.41 -2.01 2.48
N ALA A 216 -15.53 -1.41 2.87
CA ALA A 216 -16.73 -1.34 2.04
C ALA A 216 -17.16 0.12 1.87
N VAL A 217 -17.46 0.50 0.63
CA VAL A 217 -18.10 1.78 0.32
C VAL A 217 -19.59 1.53 0.17
N THR A 218 -20.37 2.25 0.95
CA THR A 218 -21.83 2.24 0.90
C THR A 218 -22.34 3.62 0.54
N GLY A 219 -23.47 3.73 -0.12
CA GLY A 219 -24.06 5.02 -0.43
C GLY A 219 -25.56 4.96 -0.56
N SER A 220 -26.18 6.13 -0.40
CA SER A 220 -27.61 6.32 -0.64
C SER A 220 -27.88 7.60 -1.41
N LEU A 221 -28.90 7.56 -2.24
CA LEU A 221 -29.39 8.69 -3.01
C LEU A 221 -30.83 8.99 -2.63
N ARG A 222 -31.10 10.23 -2.28
CA ARG A 222 -32.45 10.69 -1.93
C ARG A 222 -32.79 11.97 -2.68
N ARG A 223 -33.94 11.99 -3.32
CA ARG A 223 -34.48 13.20 -3.95
C ARG A 223 -35.36 13.96 -2.98
N VAL A 224 -35.14 15.27 -2.85
CA VAL A 224 -35.96 16.20 -2.05
C VAL A 224 -36.35 17.36 -2.97
N GLY A 225 -37.56 17.31 -3.52
CA GLY A 225 -38.00 18.26 -4.53
C GLY A 225 -37.17 18.14 -5.81
N ASN A 226 -36.45 19.21 -6.14
CA ASN A 226 -35.58 19.25 -7.32
C ASN A 226 -34.08 19.00 -6.99
N GLU A 227 -33.76 18.78 -5.73
CA GLU A 227 -32.40 18.52 -5.26
C GLU A 227 -32.15 17.02 -5.03
N ILE A 228 -30.96 16.56 -5.38
CA ILE A 228 -30.49 15.20 -5.10
C ILE A 228 -29.47 15.30 -3.97
N ARG A 229 -29.69 14.53 -2.90
CA ARG A 229 -28.75 14.35 -1.80
C ARG A 229 -28.13 12.96 -1.91
N ILE A 230 -26.83 12.93 -1.84
CA ILE A 230 -26.04 11.69 -1.91
C ILE A 230 -25.29 11.60 -0.58
N ASN A 231 -25.37 10.46 0.10
CA ASN A 231 -24.53 10.16 1.23
C ASN A 231 -23.61 8.99 0.84
N VAL A 232 -22.35 9.10 1.20
CA VAL A 232 -21.32 8.06 0.95
C VAL A 232 -20.64 7.74 2.26
N GLY A 233 -20.43 6.47 2.54
CA GLY A 233 -19.71 6.03 3.73
C GLY A 233 -18.65 4.99 3.39
N LEU A 234 -17.51 5.07 4.06
CA LEU A 234 -16.48 4.06 4.07
C LEU A 234 -16.53 3.32 5.40
N VAL A 235 -16.66 2.01 5.35
CA VAL A 235 -16.77 1.15 6.52
C VAL A 235 -15.59 0.19 6.56
N ASP A 236 -14.95 0.07 7.72
CA ASP A 236 -14.01 -1.00 8.01
C ASP A 236 -14.80 -2.31 8.22
N THR A 237 -14.55 -3.31 7.39
CA THR A 237 -15.34 -4.54 7.37
C THR A 237 -15.06 -5.44 8.56
N ALA A 238 -13.86 -5.40 9.12
CA ALA A 238 -13.48 -6.20 10.28
C ALA A 238 -14.16 -5.72 11.56
N THR A 239 -14.22 -4.39 11.74
CA THR A 239 -14.79 -3.78 12.96
C THR A 239 -16.23 -3.33 12.80
N GLY A 240 -16.69 -3.11 11.56
CA GLY A 240 -18.00 -2.50 11.23
C GLY A 240 -18.07 -1.02 11.55
N ARG A 241 -16.95 -0.35 11.80
CA ARG A 241 -16.92 1.08 12.10
C ARG A 241 -16.88 1.89 10.82
N THR A 242 -17.66 2.96 10.80
CA THR A 242 -17.55 3.97 9.74
C THR A 242 -16.23 4.73 9.92
N VAL A 243 -15.37 4.64 8.91
CA VAL A 243 -14.09 5.33 8.85
C VAL A 243 -14.30 6.78 8.43
N TRP A 244 -15.22 6.97 7.49
CA TRP A 244 -15.56 8.28 6.94
C TRP A 244 -16.99 8.24 6.39
N ALA A 245 -17.71 9.36 6.45
CA ALA A 245 -19.01 9.56 5.83
C ALA A 245 -19.23 11.04 5.48
N GLU A 246 -19.89 11.29 4.35
CA GLU A 246 -20.27 12.62 3.87
C GLU A 246 -21.65 12.59 3.21
#